data_ba61f8a1b37f8a4f6b98808390526fd0
#
_entry.id   ba61f8a1b37f8a4f6b98808390526fd0
#
_cell.length_a   1.000
_cell.length_b   1.000
_cell.length_c   1.000
_cell.angle_alpha   90.00
_cell.angle_beta   90.00
_cell.angle_gamma   90.00
#
_symmetry.space_group_name_H-M   'P 1'
#
loop_
_entity.id
_entity.type
_entity.pdbx_description
1 polymer ?
#
loop_
_entity_poly.entity_id
_entity_poly.type
_entity_poly.pdbx_seq_one_letter_code
_entity_poly.pdbx_strand_id
1 'polypeptide(L)'
;MRVVAETSGESGLMGAIQNGAGGDGAVELDIALQCPRCRSDQGGLNCTLCGFRMHVAGGIVHTLLPERAAYYARFINDYERIRSEEGRGSLNEEFYLGLPYKDASGRNTGQWAIRARTFGCLIEHVLKPLAPGAKILDLGAGNGWMSYRLALAGFRPVAADLLTNGQDGLAAASHYHKHLDRQFPRFQAEMTRLPFQGEQFDAVIFNASFHYSDDYEASLREVLRCLRIGGMVIISDTPWYSRTESGRQMIAERHAAFLQRFGTASDSIPSLEFLTNERLHTLERQLSIRWTIHKPQYGLKWALRPLFARLRRRREPSRFRIYTAIKNV
;
A
#
# COMPACT_ATOMS: atom_id res chain seq x y z
N MET A 1 -17.81 -44.64 -37.50
CA MET A 1 -18.54 -43.56 -36.82
C MET A 1 -17.94 -43.40 -35.45
N ARG A 2 -16.98 -42.49 -35.30
CA ARG A 2 -16.31 -42.15 -34.03
C ARG A 2 -16.83 -40.79 -33.59
N VAL A 3 -17.46 -40.75 -32.46
CA VAL A 3 -17.90 -39.50 -31.78
C VAL A 3 -16.69 -38.94 -31.04
N VAL A 4 -16.28 -37.74 -31.39
CA VAL A 4 -15.25 -36.99 -30.68
C VAL A 4 -16.01 -36.11 -29.69
N ALA A 5 -15.75 -36.29 -28.41
CA ALA A 5 -16.26 -35.42 -27.36
C ALA A 5 -15.38 -34.15 -27.31
N GLU A 6 -16.02 -33.00 -27.57
CA GLU A 6 -15.42 -31.70 -27.32
C GLU A 6 -15.46 -31.40 -25.82
N THR A 7 -14.29 -31.24 -25.23
CA THR A 7 -14.13 -30.72 -23.89
C THR A 7 -14.19 -29.18 -23.98
N SER A 8 -15.25 -28.59 -23.46
CA SER A 8 -15.37 -27.15 -23.26
C SER A 8 -14.40 -26.69 -22.18
N GLY A 9 -13.32 -26.01 -22.62
CA GLY A 9 -12.43 -25.29 -21.72
C GLY A 9 -13.10 -24.04 -21.19
N GLU A 10 -13.10 -23.88 -19.88
CA GLU A 10 -13.46 -22.66 -19.21
C GLU A 10 -12.45 -21.55 -19.56
N SER A 11 -12.83 -20.65 -20.47
CA SER A 11 -12.10 -19.42 -20.74
C SER A 11 -12.51 -18.40 -19.66
N GLY A 12 -11.60 -18.11 -18.71
CA GLY A 12 -11.75 -16.98 -17.80
C GLY A 12 -11.98 -15.68 -18.59
N LEU A 13 -13.06 -14.98 -18.28
CA LEU A 13 -13.42 -13.68 -18.88
C LEU A 13 -12.32 -12.66 -18.59
N MET A 14 -11.42 -12.43 -19.56
CA MET A 14 -10.57 -11.25 -19.61
C MET A 14 -11.42 -10.06 -20.04
N GLY A 15 -11.76 -9.19 -19.09
CA GLY A 15 -12.50 -7.95 -19.36
C GLY A 15 -11.54 -6.79 -19.61
N ALA A 16 -11.41 -6.34 -20.85
CA ALA A 16 -10.81 -5.04 -21.15
C ALA A 16 -11.85 -3.95 -20.88
N ILE A 17 -11.55 -3.01 -19.94
CA ILE A 17 -12.42 -1.87 -19.67
C ILE A 17 -12.04 -0.77 -20.65
N GLN A 18 -12.90 -0.50 -21.64
CA GLN A 18 -12.74 0.63 -22.58
C GLN A 18 -13.22 1.93 -21.93
N ASN A 19 -12.39 2.96 -21.99
CA ASN A 19 -12.76 4.33 -21.63
C ASN A 19 -13.63 4.94 -22.72
N GLY A 20 -14.76 5.54 -22.34
CA GLY A 20 -15.50 6.45 -23.21
C GLY A 20 -14.68 7.73 -23.47
N ALA A 21 -14.41 8.00 -24.75
CA ALA A 21 -13.92 9.24 -25.35
C ALA A 21 -12.84 10.02 -24.57
N GLY A 22 -11.56 9.64 -24.76
CA GLY A 22 -10.38 10.39 -24.33
C GLY A 22 -9.17 9.47 -24.23
N GLY A 23 -8.37 9.40 -25.24
CA GLY A 23 -7.17 8.63 -25.58
C GLY A 23 -6.17 8.18 -24.52
N ASP A 24 -6.59 7.51 -23.47
CA ASP A 24 -5.70 6.73 -22.58
C ASP A 24 -6.05 5.25 -22.75
N GLY A 25 -5.04 4.43 -23.05
CA GLY A 25 -5.18 3.03 -23.41
C GLY A 25 -6.03 2.21 -22.42
N ALA A 26 -6.75 1.23 -22.94
CA ALA A 26 -7.54 0.30 -22.13
C ALA A 26 -6.64 -0.36 -21.06
N VAL A 27 -6.98 -0.19 -19.79
CA VAL A 27 -6.30 -0.90 -18.69
C VAL A 27 -6.83 -2.32 -18.68
N GLU A 28 -5.98 -3.27 -19.09
CA GLU A 28 -6.31 -4.69 -18.98
C GLU A 28 -6.27 -5.10 -17.50
N LEU A 29 -7.44 -5.36 -16.92
CA LEU A 29 -7.56 -5.82 -15.55
C LEU A 29 -7.56 -7.36 -15.52
N ASP A 30 -6.42 -7.93 -15.16
CA ASP A 30 -6.29 -9.36 -14.80
C ASP A 30 -6.63 -9.57 -13.31
N ILE A 31 -7.75 -8.95 -12.86
CA ILE A 31 -8.21 -8.94 -11.48
C ILE A 31 -9.73 -8.92 -11.49
N ALA A 32 -10.33 -9.86 -10.76
CA ALA A 32 -11.75 -9.90 -10.57
C ALA A 32 -12.20 -8.87 -9.52
N LEU A 33 -13.22 -8.08 -9.86
CA LEU A 33 -13.72 -6.99 -9.01
C LEU A 33 -14.87 -7.43 -8.11
N GLN A 34 -14.95 -6.79 -6.94
CA GLN A 34 -16.07 -6.86 -6.01
C GLN A 34 -16.58 -5.46 -5.74
N CYS A 35 -17.90 -5.32 -5.61
CA CYS A 35 -18.50 -4.04 -5.27
C CYS A 35 -18.08 -3.60 -3.85
N PRO A 36 -17.44 -2.44 -3.68
CA PRO A 36 -17.04 -1.99 -2.35
C PRO A 36 -18.23 -1.61 -1.46
N ARG A 37 -19.45 -1.43 -2.02
CA ARG A 37 -20.66 -1.10 -1.26
C ARG A 37 -21.36 -2.34 -0.72
N CYS A 38 -21.74 -3.28 -1.57
CA CYS A 38 -22.56 -4.44 -1.19
C CYS A 38 -21.81 -5.78 -1.20
N ARG A 39 -20.52 -5.78 -1.54
CA ARG A 39 -19.65 -6.97 -1.56
C ARG A 39 -20.04 -8.02 -2.60
N SER A 40 -20.94 -7.72 -3.53
CA SER A 40 -21.24 -8.63 -4.65
C SER A 40 -20.10 -8.63 -5.67
N ASP A 41 -19.88 -9.78 -6.28
CA ASP A 41 -18.92 -9.93 -7.36
C ASP A 41 -19.35 -9.16 -8.60
N GLN A 42 -18.40 -8.60 -9.33
CA GLN A 42 -18.65 -7.72 -10.46
C GLN A 42 -17.96 -8.22 -11.72
N GLY A 43 -18.73 -8.26 -12.82
CA GLY A 43 -18.17 -8.45 -14.16
C GLY A 43 -17.66 -7.16 -14.80
N GLY A 44 -17.72 -6.00 -14.11
CA GLY A 44 -17.33 -4.70 -14.63
C GLY A 44 -17.41 -3.60 -13.57
N LEU A 45 -17.44 -2.34 -14.01
CA LEU A 45 -17.41 -1.17 -13.10
C LEU A 45 -18.75 -0.82 -12.47
N ASN A 46 -19.87 -1.36 -12.99
CA ASN A 46 -21.21 -1.06 -12.51
C ASN A 46 -21.76 -2.22 -11.71
N CYS A 47 -22.14 -1.98 -10.46
CA CYS A 47 -22.79 -2.98 -9.64
C CYS A 47 -24.26 -3.15 -10.03
N THR A 48 -24.62 -4.32 -10.51
CA THR A 48 -26.00 -4.66 -10.88
C THR A 48 -26.92 -4.84 -9.68
N LEU A 49 -26.35 -5.14 -8.50
CA LEU A 49 -27.13 -5.39 -7.28
C LEU A 49 -27.51 -4.09 -6.55
N CYS A 50 -26.57 -3.16 -6.35
CA CYS A 50 -26.81 -1.96 -5.54
C CYS A 50 -26.70 -0.64 -6.34
N GLY A 51 -26.43 -0.71 -7.63
CA GLY A 51 -26.30 0.46 -8.51
C GLY A 51 -25.04 1.30 -8.30
N PHE A 52 -24.11 0.90 -7.40
CA PHE A 52 -22.85 1.63 -7.23
C PHE A 52 -22.01 1.54 -8.51
N ARG A 53 -21.44 2.68 -8.92
CA ARG A 53 -20.62 2.78 -10.12
C ARG A 53 -19.20 3.16 -9.75
N MET A 54 -18.26 2.29 -10.05
CA MET A 54 -16.84 2.63 -10.13
C MET A 54 -16.60 3.33 -11.48
N HIS A 55 -15.64 4.23 -11.56
CA HIS A 55 -15.31 4.92 -12.80
C HIS A 55 -13.80 5.02 -13.00
N VAL A 56 -13.35 5.23 -14.22
CA VAL A 56 -11.95 5.45 -14.54
C VAL A 56 -11.73 6.92 -14.88
N ALA A 57 -10.75 7.53 -14.24
CA ALA A 57 -10.30 8.87 -14.54
C ALA A 57 -8.77 8.93 -14.41
N GLY A 58 -8.06 9.48 -15.41
CA GLY A 58 -6.59 9.54 -15.42
C GLY A 58 -5.92 8.17 -15.32
N GLY A 59 -6.54 7.11 -15.85
CA GLY A 59 -6.05 5.73 -15.75
C GLY A 59 -6.12 5.13 -14.34
N ILE A 60 -6.88 5.74 -13.42
CA ILE A 60 -7.12 5.26 -12.05
C ILE A 60 -8.58 4.80 -11.96
N VAL A 61 -8.80 3.61 -11.42
CA VAL A 61 -10.14 3.12 -11.09
C VAL A 61 -10.57 3.70 -9.74
N HIS A 62 -11.56 4.58 -9.73
CA HIS A 62 -12.10 5.21 -8.53
C HIS A 62 -13.18 4.32 -7.92
N THR A 63 -12.93 3.81 -6.72
CA THR A 63 -13.79 2.83 -6.04
C THR A 63 -14.26 3.30 -4.66
N LEU A 64 -13.80 4.47 -4.21
CA LEU A 64 -14.15 5.03 -2.93
C LEU A 64 -15.63 5.44 -2.89
N LEU A 65 -16.36 4.99 -1.88
CA LEU A 65 -17.77 5.35 -1.71
C LEU A 65 -17.90 6.85 -1.42
N PRO A 66 -18.95 7.55 -1.88
CA PRO A 66 -19.13 8.99 -1.66
C PRO A 66 -19.04 9.41 -0.17
N GLU A 67 -19.67 8.63 0.71
CA GLU A 67 -19.62 8.85 2.16
C GLU A 67 -18.22 8.66 2.74
N ARG A 68 -17.44 7.74 2.16
CA ARG A 68 -16.03 7.52 2.56
C ARG A 68 -15.11 8.59 1.98
N ALA A 69 -15.37 9.06 0.78
CA ALA A 69 -14.67 10.21 0.20
C ALA A 69 -14.84 11.46 1.07
N ALA A 70 -16.05 11.73 1.56
CA ALA A 70 -16.33 12.83 2.48
C ALA A 70 -15.59 12.65 3.83
N TYR A 71 -15.55 11.43 4.37
CA TYR A 71 -14.82 11.11 5.60
C TYR A 71 -13.31 11.38 5.48
N TYR A 72 -12.71 10.99 4.35
CA TYR A 72 -11.27 11.15 4.12
C TYR A 72 -10.86 12.53 3.59
N ALA A 73 -11.78 13.38 3.16
CA ALA A 73 -11.48 14.63 2.48
C ALA A 73 -10.50 15.53 3.23
N ARG A 74 -10.75 15.74 4.56
CA ARG A 74 -9.85 16.55 5.39
C ARG A 74 -8.49 15.89 5.57
N PHE A 75 -8.45 14.58 5.79
CA PHE A 75 -7.19 13.84 5.90
C PHE A 75 -6.36 13.96 4.63
N ILE A 76 -6.97 13.76 3.47
CA ILE A 76 -6.31 13.87 2.17
C ILE A 76 -5.73 15.28 1.98
N ASN A 77 -6.52 16.33 2.21
CA ASN A 77 -6.07 17.72 2.07
C ASN A 77 -4.89 18.05 2.99
N ASP A 78 -4.96 17.68 4.26
CA ASP A 78 -3.89 17.92 5.22
C ASP A 78 -2.62 17.13 4.85
N TYR A 79 -2.79 15.87 4.46
CA TYR A 79 -1.70 15.00 4.05
C TYR A 79 -0.99 15.52 2.79
N GLU A 80 -1.72 15.86 1.74
CA GLU A 80 -1.17 16.37 0.48
C GLU A 80 -0.39 17.68 0.71
N ARG A 81 -0.94 18.60 1.53
CA ARG A 81 -0.26 19.84 1.89
C ARG A 81 1.05 19.56 2.62
N ILE A 82 1.04 18.73 3.65
CA ILE A 82 2.24 18.38 4.42
C ILE A 82 3.27 17.73 3.51
N ARG A 83 2.87 16.79 2.67
CA ARG A 83 3.77 16.06 1.76
C ARG A 83 4.40 16.97 0.71
N SER A 84 3.64 17.91 0.18
CA SER A 84 4.13 18.93 -0.75
C SER A 84 5.20 19.82 -0.09
N GLU A 85 4.92 20.34 1.13
CA GLU A 85 5.88 21.17 1.87
C GLU A 85 7.13 20.40 2.32
N GLU A 86 7.04 19.09 2.56
CA GLU A 86 8.16 18.20 2.80
C GLU A 86 8.97 17.87 1.54
N GLY A 87 8.48 18.25 0.35
CA GLY A 87 9.14 17.94 -0.95
C GLY A 87 9.10 16.46 -1.29
N ARG A 88 7.96 15.80 -1.02
CA ARG A 88 7.78 14.35 -1.27
C ARG A 88 7.42 14.00 -2.69
N GLY A 89 6.97 14.97 -3.48
CA GLY A 89 6.63 14.83 -4.89
C GLY A 89 7.50 15.70 -5.77
N SER A 90 7.39 15.50 -7.08
CA SER A 90 8.10 16.26 -8.09
C SER A 90 7.25 16.32 -9.38
N LEU A 91 7.63 17.22 -10.27
CA LEU A 91 7.17 17.21 -11.67
C LEU A 91 8.22 16.55 -12.60
N ASN A 92 9.39 16.18 -12.04
CA ASN A 92 10.47 15.61 -12.81
C ASN A 92 10.46 14.08 -12.71
N GLU A 93 10.41 13.42 -13.86
CA GLU A 93 10.46 11.97 -14.00
C GLU A 93 11.71 11.34 -13.36
N GLU A 94 12.90 11.98 -13.50
CA GLU A 94 14.14 11.46 -12.92
C GLU A 94 14.03 11.28 -11.38
N PHE A 95 13.25 12.15 -10.71
CA PHE A 95 12.97 11.99 -9.28
C PHE A 95 12.30 10.64 -9.00
N TYR A 96 11.25 10.31 -9.73
CA TYR A 96 10.50 9.07 -9.51
C TYR A 96 11.32 7.84 -9.90
N LEU A 97 11.96 7.85 -11.07
CA LEU A 97 12.78 6.73 -11.54
C LEU A 97 13.95 6.42 -10.59
N GLY A 98 14.45 7.41 -9.86
CA GLY A 98 15.51 7.23 -8.85
C GLY A 98 15.04 6.48 -7.60
N LEU A 99 13.75 6.55 -7.24
CA LEU A 99 13.24 5.99 -5.98
C LEU A 99 13.33 4.47 -5.93
N PRO A 100 13.62 3.87 -4.77
CA PRO A 100 14.00 4.50 -3.49
C PRO A 100 15.49 4.77 -3.34
N TYR A 101 16.32 4.54 -4.37
CA TYR A 101 17.78 4.52 -4.28
C TYR A 101 18.41 5.90 -4.36
N LYS A 102 17.76 6.84 -5.05
CA LYS A 102 18.23 8.22 -5.24
C LYS A 102 17.11 9.20 -4.90
N ASP A 103 17.35 10.11 -3.99
CA ASP A 103 16.50 11.27 -3.73
C ASP A 103 17.03 12.48 -4.48
N ALA A 104 16.49 12.74 -5.67
CA ALA A 104 16.90 13.89 -6.49
C ALA A 104 16.57 15.24 -5.83
N SER A 105 15.65 15.30 -4.86
CA SER A 105 15.34 16.53 -4.10
C SER A 105 16.38 16.86 -3.03
N GLY A 106 17.12 15.86 -2.56
CA GLY A 106 18.05 15.96 -1.43
C GLY A 106 17.40 16.19 -0.06
N ARG A 107 16.08 16.42 -0.01
CA ARG A 107 15.35 16.78 1.23
C ARG A 107 15.05 15.57 2.13
N ASN A 108 14.91 14.39 1.53
CA ASN A 108 14.45 13.17 2.20
C ASN A 108 15.44 12.01 2.09
N THR A 109 16.70 12.27 1.72
CA THR A 109 17.73 11.26 1.42
C THR A 109 17.87 10.20 2.52
N GLY A 110 17.86 10.61 3.79
CA GLY A 110 17.94 9.66 4.91
C GLY A 110 16.76 8.71 5.00
N GLN A 111 15.55 9.16 4.68
CA GLN A 111 14.33 8.33 4.68
C GLN A 111 14.32 7.38 3.48
N TRP A 112 14.72 7.88 2.30
CA TRP A 112 14.81 7.04 1.11
C TRP A 112 15.89 5.97 1.24
N ALA A 113 17.03 6.28 1.86
CA ALA A 113 18.06 5.28 2.16
C ALA A 113 17.55 4.15 3.08
N ILE A 114 16.66 4.46 4.03
CA ILE A 114 15.99 3.45 4.86
C ILE A 114 15.06 2.59 3.99
N ARG A 115 14.19 3.21 3.19
CA ARG A 115 13.26 2.51 2.29
C ARG A 115 13.99 1.62 1.28
N ALA A 116 15.12 2.09 0.73
CA ALA A 116 15.94 1.28 -0.16
C ALA A 116 16.46 -0.01 0.52
N ARG A 117 16.91 0.09 1.77
CA ARG A 117 17.37 -1.08 2.54
C ARG A 117 16.22 -2.03 2.92
N THR A 118 15.07 -1.47 3.30
CA THR A 118 13.85 -2.26 3.54
C THR A 118 13.44 -3.00 2.26
N PHE A 119 13.43 -2.32 1.13
CA PHE A 119 13.07 -2.91 -0.16
C PHE A 119 14.06 -4.00 -0.59
N GLY A 120 15.38 -3.78 -0.43
CA GLY A 120 16.38 -4.82 -0.68
C GLY A 120 16.12 -6.08 0.16
N CYS A 121 15.91 -5.92 1.48
CA CYS A 121 15.57 -7.02 2.37
C CYS A 121 14.24 -7.71 1.95
N LEU A 122 13.25 -6.94 1.52
CA LEU A 122 11.97 -7.45 1.03
C LEU A 122 12.16 -8.37 -0.19
N ILE A 123 12.89 -7.91 -1.21
CA ILE A 123 13.15 -8.69 -2.42
C ILE A 123 14.00 -9.95 -2.13
N GLU A 124 15.09 -9.79 -1.38
CA GLU A 124 16.07 -10.86 -1.19
C GLU A 124 15.60 -11.96 -0.24
N HIS A 125 14.79 -11.62 0.77
CA HIS A 125 14.47 -12.56 1.86
C HIS A 125 12.98 -12.85 2.01
N VAL A 126 12.10 -11.97 1.56
CA VAL A 126 10.64 -12.12 1.78
C VAL A 126 9.92 -12.56 0.51
N LEU A 127 10.16 -11.88 -0.61
CA LEU A 127 9.48 -12.16 -1.87
C LEU A 127 10.16 -13.24 -2.72
N LYS A 128 11.40 -13.60 -2.38
CA LYS A 128 12.17 -14.63 -3.09
C LYS A 128 11.44 -15.97 -3.32
N PRO A 129 10.58 -16.45 -2.38
CA PRO A 129 9.83 -17.69 -2.59
C PRO A 129 8.67 -17.58 -3.59
N LEU A 130 8.25 -16.37 -3.94
CA LEU A 130 7.15 -16.16 -4.88
C LEU A 130 7.59 -16.44 -6.30
N ALA A 131 6.69 -17.06 -7.08
CA ALA A 131 6.95 -17.33 -8.50
C ALA A 131 7.05 -16.03 -9.30
N PRO A 132 7.82 -16.01 -10.42
CA PRO A 132 7.74 -14.93 -11.40
C PRO A 132 6.30 -14.70 -11.85
N GLY A 133 5.89 -13.44 -11.98
CA GLY A 133 4.51 -13.08 -12.32
C GLY A 133 3.50 -13.18 -11.18
N ALA A 134 3.94 -13.42 -9.94
CA ALA A 134 3.05 -13.38 -8.77
C ALA A 134 2.35 -12.02 -8.66
N LYS A 135 1.03 -12.04 -8.35
CA LYS A 135 0.20 -10.84 -8.19
C LYS A 135 0.41 -10.25 -6.81
N ILE A 136 0.86 -9.01 -6.73
CA ILE A 136 1.16 -8.31 -5.48
C ILE A 136 0.34 -7.03 -5.38
N LEU A 137 -0.47 -6.91 -4.34
CA LEU A 137 -1.14 -5.65 -4.02
C LEU A 137 -0.22 -4.76 -3.19
N ASP A 138 0.14 -3.60 -3.72
CA ASP A 138 0.83 -2.50 -3.02
C ASP A 138 -0.24 -1.57 -2.44
N LEU A 139 -0.49 -1.70 -1.13
CA LEU A 139 -1.61 -1.04 -0.44
C LEU A 139 -1.12 0.17 0.37
N GLY A 140 -1.57 1.35 -0.04
CA GLY A 140 -1.00 2.63 0.32
C GLY A 140 0.22 2.95 -0.54
N ALA A 141 0.07 2.76 -1.87
CA ALA A 141 1.14 2.80 -2.85
C ALA A 141 1.74 4.20 -3.06
N GLY A 142 1.00 5.27 -2.68
CA GLY A 142 1.40 6.66 -2.92
C GLY A 142 1.70 6.90 -4.40
N ASN A 143 2.91 7.37 -4.69
CA ASN A 143 3.36 7.63 -6.07
C ASN A 143 3.72 6.36 -6.87
N GLY A 144 3.52 5.16 -6.31
CA GLY A 144 3.73 3.89 -7.01
C GLY A 144 5.18 3.43 -7.19
N TRP A 145 6.16 4.03 -6.49
CA TRP A 145 7.56 3.64 -6.64
C TRP A 145 7.82 2.16 -6.33
N MET A 146 7.14 1.61 -5.30
CA MET A 146 7.27 0.20 -4.95
C MET A 146 6.64 -0.69 -6.03
N SER A 147 5.45 -0.35 -6.51
CA SER A 147 4.82 -1.05 -7.63
C SER A 147 5.71 -1.07 -8.86
N TYR A 148 6.36 0.05 -9.20
CA TYR A 148 7.33 0.11 -10.29
C TYR A 148 8.50 -0.84 -10.07
N ARG A 149 9.11 -0.85 -8.88
CA ARG A 149 10.23 -1.75 -8.57
C ARG A 149 9.84 -3.22 -8.54
N LEU A 150 8.63 -3.53 -8.08
CA LEU A 150 8.09 -4.89 -8.13
C LEU A 150 7.86 -5.35 -9.58
N ALA A 151 7.36 -4.47 -10.46
CA ALA A 151 7.21 -4.78 -11.89
C ALA A 151 8.57 -5.09 -12.54
N LEU A 152 9.60 -4.25 -12.27
CA LEU A 152 10.96 -4.49 -12.74
C LEU A 152 11.58 -5.79 -12.18
N ALA A 153 11.12 -6.25 -11.01
CA ALA A 153 11.54 -7.53 -10.43
C ALA A 153 10.77 -8.75 -10.99
N GLY A 154 9.89 -8.53 -11.99
CA GLY A 154 9.14 -9.59 -12.67
C GLY A 154 7.84 -10.00 -12.00
N PHE A 155 7.35 -9.23 -11.01
CA PHE A 155 6.03 -9.43 -10.38
C PHE A 155 4.93 -8.68 -11.16
N ARG A 156 3.67 -8.96 -10.81
CA ARG A 156 2.48 -8.26 -11.31
C ARG A 156 1.88 -7.40 -10.20
N PRO A 157 2.38 -6.17 -9.98
CA PRO A 157 1.85 -5.30 -8.95
C PRO A 157 0.50 -4.72 -9.35
N VAL A 158 -0.31 -4.44 -8.32
CA VAL A 158 -1.53 -3.63 -8.36
C VAL A 158 -1.36 -2.55 -7.31
N ALA A 159 -1.49 -1.30 -7.69
CA ALA A 159 -1.37 -0.17 -6.76
C ALA A 159 -2.74 0.26 -6.25
N ALA A 160 -2.90 0.38 -4.92
CA ALA A 160 -4.10 0.95 -4.32
C ALA A 160 -3.73 2.01 -3.28
N ASP A 161 -4.40 3.17 -3.32
CA ASP A 161 -4.20 4.28 -2.38
C ASP A 161 -5.46 5.14 -2.28
N LEU A 162 -5.56 5.97 -1.26
CA LEU A 162 -6.57 7.04 -1.16
C LEU A 162 -6.21 8.23 -2.03
N LEU A 163 -4.89 8.51 -2.20
CA LEU A 163 -4.36 9.67 -2.89
C LEU A 163 -4.28 9.45 -4.40
N THR A 164 -4.84 10.38 -5.16
CA THR A 164 -4.87 10.28 -6.63
C THR A 164 -4.10 11.41 -7.33
N ASN A 165 -3.50 12.35 -6.59
CA ASN A 165 -2.78 13.48 -7.18
C ASN A 165 -1.52 13.06 -7.98
N GLY A 166 -1.02 13.98 -8.82
CA GLY A 166 0.12 13.75 -9.72
C GLY A 166 1.51 13.88 -9.11
N GLN A 167 1.63 14.15 -7.81
CA GLN A 167 2.95 14.32 -7.16
C GLN A 167 3.29 13.19 -6.19
N ASP A 168 2.41 12.87 -5.26
CA ASP A 168 2.65 11.81 -4.25
C ASP A 168 1.52 10.78 -4.19
N GLY A 169 0.54 10.87 -5.11
CA GLY A 169 -0.57 9.95 -5.28
C GLY A 169 -0.44 9.10 -6.55
N LEU A 170 -1.48 8.29 -6.80
CA LEU A 170 -1.50 7.28 -7.87
C LEU A 170 -1.27 7.84 -9.28
N ALA A 171 -1.62 9.12 -9.56
CA ALA A 171 -1.39 9.70 -10.88
C ALA A 171 0.10 9.92 -11.16
N ALA A 172 0.95 10.07 -10.13
CA ALA A 172 2.40 10.15 -10.29
C ALA A 172 3.01 8.87 -10.90
N ALA A 173 2.31 7.74 -10.81
CA ALA A 173 2.77 6.49 -11.43
C ALA A 173 2.84 6.56 -12.97
N SER A 174 2.24 7.57 -13.60
CA SER A 174 2.39 7.83 -15.05
C SER A 174 3.85 8.04 -15.46
N HIS A 175 4.71 8.52 -14.56
CA HIS A 175 6.15 8.66 -14.81
C HIS A 175 6.86 7.32 -15.03
N TYR A 176 6.28 6.21 -14.57
CA TYR A 176 6.86 4.86 -14.74
C TYR A 176 6.38 4.13 -15.99
N HIS A 177 5.20 4.51 -16.52
CA HIS A 177 4.49 3.70 -17.51
C HIS A 177 5.29 3.45 -18.79
N LYS A 178 6.01 4.46 -19.29
CA LYS A 178 6.84 4.32 -20.50
C LYS A 178 8.13 3.48 -20.29
N HIS A 179 8.44 3.12 -19.04
CA HIS A 179 9.59 2.32 -18.65
C HIS A 179 9.21 0.88 -18.28
N LEU A 180 7.96 0.49 -18.54
CA LEU A 180 7.42 -0.84 -18.26
C LEU A 180 6.77 -1.40 -19.53
N ASP A 181 7.04 -2.66 -19.83
CA ASP A 181 6.37 -3.38 -20.93
C ASP A 181 4.86 -3.52 -20.67
N ARG A 182 4.48 -3.64 -19.39
CA ARG A 182 3.09 -3.70 -18.92
C ARG A 182 2.89 -2.72 -17.79
N GLN A 183 1.93 -1.81 -17.95
CA GLN A 183 1.52 -0.90 -16.88
C GLN A 183 0.79 -1.66 -15.78
N PHE A 184 0.99 -1.23 -14.53
CA PHE A 184 0.24 -1.80 -13.41
C PHE A 184 -1.07 -1.05 -13.18
N PRO A 185 -2.17 -1.78 -12.84
CA PRO A 185 -3.45 -1.18 -12.52
C PRO A 185 -3.39 -0.32 -11.26
N ARG A 186 -4.15 0.78 -11.23
CA ARG A 186 -4.21 1.74 -10.12
C ARG A 186 -5.64 1.91 -9.64
N PHE A 187 -5.86 1.77 -8.32
CA PHE A 187 -7.18 1.83 -7.70
C PHE A 187 -7.20 2.87 -6.58
N GLN A 188 -8.12 3.82 -6.63
CA GLN A 188 -8.44 4.61 -5.45
C GLN A 188 -9.31 3.79 -4.51
N ALA A 189 -8.77 3.38 -3.37
CA ALA A 189 -9.46 2.51 -2.42
C ALA A 189 -9.00 2.75 -0.98
N GLU A 190 -9.89 2.46 -0.01
CA GLU A 190 -9.54 2.41 1.41
C GLU A 190 -9.12 1.00 1.83
N MET A 191 -8.27 0.88 2.87
CA MET A 191 -7.68 -0.39 3.30
C MET A 191 -8.69 -1.40 3.84
N THR A 192 -9.84 -0.93 4.34
CA THR A 192 -10.88 -1.77 4.95
C THR A 192 -11.97 -2.18 3.97
N ARG A 193 -11.88 -1.72 2.70
CA ARG A 193 -12.94 -1.92 1.70
C ARG A 193 -12.36 -1.95 0.29
N LEU A 194 -11.64 -3.03 0.00
CA LEU A 194 -10.96 -3.21 -1.29
C LEU A 194 -11.94 -3.68 -2.37
N PRO A 195 -11.81 -3.19 -3.62
CA PRO A 195 -12.72 -3.53 -4.72
C PRO A 195 -12.37 -4.86 -5.41
N PHE A 196 -11.75 -5.79 -4.72
CA PHE A 196 -11.28 -7.06 -5.28
C PHE A 196 -12.08 -8.24 -4.72
N GLN A 197 -12.35 -9.23 -5.56
CA GLN A 197 -12.86 -10.52 -5.10
C GLN A 197 -11.85 -11.20 -4.17
N GLY A 198 -12.28 -12.22 -3.45
CA GLY A 198 -11.41 -13.02 -2.62
C GLY A 198 -10.33 -13.74 -3.42
N GLU A 199 -9.24 -14.07 -2.77
CA GLU A 199 -8.18 -14.98 -3.26
C GLU A 199 -7.48 -14.55 -4.56
N GLN A 200 -7.34 -13.23 -4.79
CA GLN A 200 -6.74 -12.69 -6.01
C GLN A 200 -5.20 -12.53 -5.94
N PHE A 201 -4.65 -12.37 -4.75
CA PHE A 201 -3.24 -11.95 -4.59
C PHE A 201 -2.38 -13.01 -3.93
N ASP A 202 -1.14 -13.14 -4.42
CA ASP A 202 -0.07 -13.93 -3.81
C ASP A 202 0.53 -13.24 -2.59
N ALA A 203 0.61 -11.91 -2.63
CA ALA A 203 1.04 -11.09 -1.51
C ALA A 203 0.31 -9.74 -1.48
N VAL A 204 0.15 -9.18 -0.28
CA VAL A 204 -0.29 -7.80 -0.07
C VAL A 204 0.74 -7.10 0.80
N ILE A 205 1.21 -5.94 0.35
CA ILE A 205 2.27 -5.17 1.03
C ILE A 205 1.71 -3.84 1.50
N PHE A 206 1.83 -3.59 2.80
CA PHE A 206 1.73 -2.25 3.38
C PHE A 206 3.15 -1.69 3.56
N ASN A 207 3.56 -0.78 2.68
CA ASN A 207 4.86 -0.15 2.79
C ASN A 207 4.75 1.29 3.28
N ALA A 208 5.11 1.54 4.52
CA ALA A 208 4.96 2.84 5.18
C ALA A 208 3.51 3.38 5.13
N SER A 209 2.52 2.50 5.12
CA SER A 209 1.10 2.82 4.98
C SER A 209 0.22 2.25 6.09
N PHE A 210 0.52 1.08 6.63
CA PHE A 210 -0.31 0.40 7.63
C PHE A 210 -0.62 1.25 8.87
N HIS A 211 0.32 2.10 9.30
CA HIS A 211 0.15 2.97 10.46
C HIS A 211 -0.89 4.10 10.26
N TYR A 212 -1.37 4.33 9.04
CA TYR A 212 -2.49 5.24 8.78
C TYR A 212 -3.86 4.59 8.95
N SER A 213 -3.94 3.27 9.13
CA SER A 213 -5.20 2.60 9.43
C SER A 213 -5.75 3.04 10.80
N ASP A 214 -7.04 3.27 10.87
CA ASP A 214 -7.82 3.51 12.09
C ASP A 214 -8.20 2.19 12.79
N ASP A 215 -8.24 1.08 12.03
CA ASP A 215 -8.53 -0.26 12.53
C ASP A 215 -7.63 -1.30 11.86
N TYR A 216 -6.59 -1.75 12.58
CA TYR A 216 -5.64 -2.74 12.09
C TYR A 216 -6.28 -4.11 11.84
N GLU A 217 -7.24 -4.50 12.67
CA GLU A 217 -7.93 -5.79 12.53
C GLU A 217 -8.80 -5.78 11.25
N ALA A 218 -9.62 -4.76 11.07
CA ALA A 218 -10.47 -4.62 9.88
C ALA A 218 -9.63 -4.57 8.58
N SER A 219 -8.53 -3.80 8.58
CA SER A 219 -7.62 -3.72 7.43
C SER A 219 -6.99 -5.06 7.10
N LEU A 220 -6.54 -5.81 8.11
CA LEU A 220 -5.95 -7.13 7.89
C LEU A 220 -6.98 -8.18 7.50
N ARG A 221 -8.21 -8.16 8.05
CA ARG A 221 -9.30 -9.06 7.60
C ARG A 221 -9.60 -8.87 6.12
N GLU A 222 -9.66 -7.62 5.67
CA GLU A 222 -9.92 -7.31 4.26
C GLU A 222 -8.75 -7.77 3.37
N VAL A 223 -7.52 -7.60 3.81
CA VAL A 223 -6.33 -8.10 3.10
C VAL A 223 -6.31 -9.63 3.05
N LEU A 224 -6.58 -10.31 4.19
CA LEU A 224 -6.64 -11.77 4.24
C LEU A 224 -7.76 -12.32 3.33
N ARG A 225 -8.88 -11.61 3.18
CA ARG A 225 -9.92 -11.96 2.21
C ARG A 225 -9.38 -11.95 0.78
N CYS A 226 -8.61 -10.91 0.42
CA CYS A 226 -8.06 -10.73 -0.92
C CYS A 226 -6.88 -11.67 -1.24
N LEU A 227 -6.17 -12.15 -0.22
CA LEU A 227 -5.08 -13.11 -0.38
C LEU A 227 -5.61 -14.51 -0.70
N ARG A 228 -4.95 -15.22 -1.62
CA ARG A 228 -5.16 -16.66 -1.81
C ARG A 228 -4.68 -17.44 -0.57
N ILE A 229 -5.14 -18.68 -0.42
CA ILE A 229 -4.58 -19.61 0.58
C ILE A 229 -3.08 -19.79 0.29
N GLY A 230 -2.25 -19.72 1.32
CA GLY A 230 -0.79 -19.69 1.20
C GLY A 230 -0.22 -18.33 0.77
N GLY A 231 -1.06 -17.34 0.48
CA GLY A 231 -0.65 -15.96 0.22
C GLY A 231 -0.15 -15.25 1.48
N MET A 232 0.60 -14.17 1.29
CA MET A 232 1.34 -13.50 2.37
C MET A 232 0.90 -12.06 2.55
N VAL A 233 0.57 -11.66 3.79
CA VAL A 233 0.51 -10.25 4.17
C VAL A 233 1.87 -9.77 4.65
N ILE A 234 2.26 -8.57 4.25
CA ILE A 234 3.57 -7.97 4.54
C ILE A 234 3.35 -6.55 5.05
N ILE A 235 3.90 -6.22 6.22
CA ILE A 235 3.91 -4.86 6.77
C ILE A 235 5.37 -4.42 6.88
N SER A 236 5.73 -3.34 6.19
CA SER A 236 7.07 -2.75 6.21
C SER A 236 7.03 -1.25 6.50
N ASP A 237 8.13 -0.70 6.99
CA ASP A 237 8.33 0.73 7.29
C ASP A 237 7.22 1.37 8.17
N THR A 238 6.49 0.55 8.94
CA THR A 238 5.59 1.02 10.00
C THR A 238 6.38 1.20 11.29
N PRO A 239 6.27 2.37 11.98
CA PRO A 239 6.97 2.61 13.23
C PRO A 239 6.63 1.55 14.29
N TRP A 240 7.66 0.97 14.90
CA TRP A 240 7.52 0.03 16.02
C TRP A 240 8.21 0.58 17.25
N TYR A 241 7.58 0.38 18.41
CA TYR A 241 8.10 0.74 19.73
C TYR A 241 8.01 -0.44 20.69
N SER A 242 8.96 -0.54 21.64
CA SER A 242 8.92 -1.58 22.67
C SER A 242 7.84 -1.29 23.74
N ARG A 243 7.46 -0.02 23.91
CA ARG A 243 6.47 0.46 24.88
C ARG A 243 5.42 1.33 24.21
N THR A 244 4.18 1.13 24.59
CA THR A 244 3.03 1.91 24.08
C THR A 244 3.16 3.41 24.38
N GLU A 245 3.71 3.77 25.55
CA GLU A 245 3.95 5.16 25.96
C GLU A 245 4.88 5.89 25.00
N SER A 246 5.93 5.22 24.51
CA SER A 246 6.87 5.80 23.54
C SER A 246 6.18 6.12 22.20
N GLY A 247 5.27 5.24 21.77
CA GLY A 247 4.46 5.48 20.57
C GLY A 247 3.48 6.65 20.77
N ARG A 248 2.77 6.70 21.90
CA ARG A 248 1.86 7.82 22.23
C ARG A 248 2.61 9.15 22.31
N GLN A 249 3.79 9.17 22.94
CA GLN A 249 4.63 10.35 22.98
C GLN A 249 5.06 10.80 21.58
N MET A 250 5.43 9.86 20.70
CA MET A 250 5.77 10.18 19.29
C MET A 250 4.59 10.86 18.59
N ILE A 251 3.36 10.35 18.75
CA ILE A 251 2.16 10.95 18.16
C ILE A 251 1.99 12.38 18.66
N ALA A 252 2.05 12.61 19.99
CA ALA A 252 1.90 13.95 20.57
C ALA A 252 2.97 14.93 20.06
N GLU A 253 4.24 14.49 20.00
CA GLU A 253 5.35 15.28 19.47
C GLU A 253 5.13 15.64 17.98
N ARG A 254 4.65 14.67 17.18
CA ARG A 254 4.36 14.89 15.76
C ARG A 254 3.20 15.85 15.55
N HIS A 255 2.08 15.67 16.27
CA HIS A 255 0.92 16.56 16.19
C HIS A 255 1.30 17.99 16.55
N ALA A 256 2.06 18.18 17.63
CA ALA A 256 2.54 19.51 18.03
C ALA A 256 3.44 20.15 16.97
N ALA A 257 4.39 19.38 16.41
CA ALA A 257 5.28 19.84 15.35
C ALA A 257 4.52 20.16 14.05
N PHE A 258 3.53 19.35 13.68
CA PHE A 258 2.69 19.59 12.51
C PHE A 258 1.81 20.80 12.68
N LEU A 259 1.17 20.97 13.85
CA LEU A 259 0.37 22.15 14.15
C LEU A 259 1.20 23.43 14.06
N GLN A 260 2.42 23.41 14.63
CA GLN A 260 3.33 24.55 14.59
C GLN A 260 3.81 24.87 13.17
N ARG A 261 4.15 23.85 12.36
CA ARG A 261 4.75 24.05 11.06
C ARG A 261 3.73 24.21 9.93
N PHE A 262 2.63 23.47 9.99
CA PHE A 262 1.66 23.37 8.91
C PHE A 262 0.26 23.89 9.28
N GLY A 263 0.04 24.32 10.53
CA GLY A 263 -1.27 24.78 10.99
C GLY A 263 -2.35 23.70 11.09
N THR A 264 -1.97 22.43 11.04
CA THR A 264 -2.83 21.26 11.27
C THR A 264 -2.07 20.19 12.02
N ALA A 265 -2.72 19.46 12.93
CA ALA A 265 -2.15 18.28 13.57
C ALA A 265 -2.17 17.04 12.66
N SER A 266 -2.92 17.09 11.55
CA SER A 266 -3.18 15.94 10.65
C SER A 266 -3.76 14.73 11.40
N ASP A 267 -4.75 15.00 12.26
CA ASP A 267 -5.40 14.06 13.18
C ASP A 267 -6.89 13.86 12.86
N SER A 268 -7.32 14.18 11.64
CA SER A 268 -8.72 14.12 11.22
C SER A 268 -9.28 12.71 11.10
N ILE A 269 -8.41 11.69 11.06
CA ILE A 269 -8.76 10.28 11.21
C ILE A 269 -8.02 9.71 12.43
N PRO A 270 -8.63 8.78 13.19
CA PRO A 270 -8.03 8.23 14.41
C PRO A 270 -7.02 7.12 14.10
N SER A 271 -6.02 7.40 13.25
CA SER A 271 -5.00 6.43 12.86
C SER A 271 -4.20 5.91 14.05
N LEU A 272 -3.81 4.63 14.00
CA LEU A 272 -3.15 3.95 15.12
C LEU A 272 -1.64 4.21 15.20
N GLU A 273 -1.01 4.65 14.10
CA GLU A 273 0.29 5.30 13.95
C GLU A 273 1.55 4.46 14.26
N PHE A 274 1.45 3.39 15.03
CA PHE A 274 2.60 2.56 15.40
C PHE A 274 2.20 1.15 15.79
N LEU A 275 3.18 0.25 15.76
CA LEU A 275 3.09 -1.12 16.25
C LEU A 275 3.82 -1.29 17.59
N THR A 276 3.35 -2.26 18.39
CA THR A 276 4.03 -2.82 19.54
C THR A 276 3.92 -4.34 19.50
N ASN A 277 4.69 -5.06 20.32
CA ASN A 277 4.51 -6.50 20.43
C ASN A 277 3.11 -6.88 20.91
N GLU A 278 2.55 -6.11 21.85
CA GLU A 278 1.19 -6.33 22.36
C GLU A 278 0.15 -6.26 21.23
N ARG A 279 0.20 -5.21 20.39
CA ARG A 279 -0.70 -5.08 19.23
C ARG A 279 -0.53 -6.23 18.25
N LEU A 280 0.70 -6.61 17.93
CA LEU A 280 0.99 -7.74 17.05
C LEU A 280 0.43 -9.06 17.59
N HIS A 281 0.61 -9.37 18.87
CA HIS A 281 0.05 -10.56 19.50
C HIS A 281 -1.48 -10.55 19.57
N THR A 282 -2.07 -9.37 19.73
CA THR A 282 -3.54 -9.24 19.67
C THR A 282 -4.05 -9.59 18.28
N LEU A 283 -3.44 -9.04 17.22
CA LEU A 283 -3.78 -9.35 15.84
C LEU A 283 -3.55 -10.83 15.49
N GLU A 284 -2.47 -11.47 16.00
CA GLU A 284 -2.24 -12.90 15.81
C GLU A 284 -3.42 -13.74 16.34
N ARG A 285 -3.90 -13.42 17.53
CA ARG A 285 -5.03 -14.14 18.15
C ARG A 285 -6.36 -13.88 17.42
N GLN A 286 -6.65 -12.61 17.09
CA GLN A 286 -7.91 -12.21 16.46
C GLN A 286 -8.06 -12.75 15.03
N LEU A 287 -6.93 -12.90 14.31
CA LEU A 287 -6.91 -13.26 12.89
C LEU A 287 -6.39 -14.68 12.66
N SER A 288 -6.02 -15.41 13.71
CA SER A 288 -5.44 -16.77 13.60
C SER A 288 -4.22 -16.82 12.67
N ILE A 289 -3.39 -15.79 12.69
CA ILE A 289 -2.14 -15.70 11.92
C ILE A 289 -0.93 -15.75 12.84
N ARG A 290 0.27 -15.94 12.28
CA ARG A 290 1.55 -15.84 12.99
C ARG A 290 2.49 -14.91 12.26
N TRP A 291 3.07 -13.94 13.00
CA TRP A 291 4.05 -13.03 12.44
C TRP A 291 5.45 -13.65 12.43
N THR A 292 6.07 -13.62 11.25
CA THR A 292 7.52 -13.76 11.09
C THR A 292 8.13 -12.38 10.99
N ILE A 293 9.20 -12.11 11.73
CA ILE A 293 9.81 -10.79 11.83
C ILE A 293 11.17 -10.79 11.14
N HIS A 294 11.32 -9.97 10.11
CA HIS A 294 12.59 -9.72 9.45
C HIS A 294 13.14 -8.36 9.88
N LYS A 295 14.45 -8.27 10.10
CA LYS A 295 15.13 -7.07 10.61
C LYS A 295 16.13 -6.55 9.57
N PRO A 296 15.72 -5.64 8.67
CA PRO A 296 16.64 -5.04 7.71
C PRO A 296 17.81 -4.36 8.41
N GLN A 297 18.98 -4.40 7.80
CA GLN A 297 20.19 -3.80 8.34
C GLN A 297 20.32 -2.34 7.89
N TYR A 298 20.14 -1.40 8.81
CA TYR A 298 20.21 0.04 8.54
C TYR A 298 21.58 0.67 8.86
N GLY A 299 22.56 -0.14 9.31
CA GLY A 299 23.93 0.27 9.65
C GLY A 299 24.11 0.68 11.12
N LEU A 300 25.37 0.82 11.53
CA LEU A 300 25.76 1.05 12.94
C LEU A 300 25.14 2.32 13.54
N LYS A 301 25.12 3.41 12.80
CA LYS A 301 24.52 4.67 13.27
C LYS A 301 23.04 4.51 13.63
N TRP A 302 22.31 3.71 12.89
CA TRP A 302 20.92 3.38 13.17
C TRP A 302 20.79 2.46 14.40
N ALA A 303 21.62 1.44 14.50
CA ALA A 303 21.62 0.50 15.60
C ALA A 303 21.91 1.16 16.95
N LEU A 304 22.74 2.19 16.98
CA LEU A 304 23.11 2.92 18.19
C LEU A 304 22.09 3.99 18.63
N ARG A 305 21.07 4.31 17.80
CA ARG A 305 20.04 5.32 18.15
C ARG A 305 19.36 5.11 19.50
N PRO A 306 18.99 3.87 19.93
CA PRO A 306 18.38 3.67 21.24
C PRO A 306 19.33 4.02 22.41
N LEU A 307 20.60 3.70 22.27
CA LEU A 307 21.63 4.04 23.27
C LEU A 307 21.76 5.56 23.42
N PHE A 308 21.92 6.27 22.31
CA PHE A 308 22.02 7.75 22.33
C PHE A 308 20.73 8.41 22.84
N ALA A 309 19.55 7.87 22.53
CA ALA A 309 18.30 8.37 23.05
C ALA A 309 18.22 8.22 24.57
N ARG A 310 18.66 7.05 25.13
CA ARG A 310 18.73 6.80 26.56
C ARG A 310 19.71 7.74 27.26
N LEU A 311 20.91 7.92 26.72
CA LEU A 311 21.90 8.85 27.28
C LEU A 311 21.39 10.29 27.31
N ARG A 312 20.62 10.70 26.32
CA ARG A 312 20.01 12.04 26.24
C ARG A 312 18.65 12.16 26.94
N ARG A 313 18.22 11.15 27.70
CA ARG A 313 16.92 11.08 28.36
C ARG A 313 15.73 11.36 27.44
N ARG A 314 15.84 10.98 26.17
CA ARG A 314 14.76 11.08 25.18
C ARG A 314 14.00 9.75 25.10
N ARG A 315 12.75 9.81 24.55
CA ARG A 315 12.01 8.58 24.24
C ARG A 315 12.82 7.66 23.32
N GLU A 316 12.52 6.38 23.32
CA GLU A 316 13.13 5.45 22.37
C GLU A 316 12.79 5.88 20.93
N PRO A 317 13.73 5.77 19.98
CA PRO A 317 13.45 6.01 18.59
C PRO A 317 12.62 4.87 18.00
N SER A 318 11.78 5.18 17.01
CA SER A 318 11.08 4.17 16.23
C SER A 318 12.08 3.18 15.60
N ARG A 319 11.67 1.91 15.52
CA ARG A 319 12.38 0.87 14.77
C ARG A 319 11.51 0.46 13.58
N PHE A 320 12.15 0.13 12.48
CA PHE A 320 11.47 -0.45 11.32
C PHE A 320 11.83 -1.92 11.20
N ARG A 321 10.84 -2.72 10.86
CA ARG A 321 10.93 -4.16 10.68
C ARG A 321 10.01 -4.54 9.52
N ILE A 322 10.19 -5.73 8.98
CA ILE A 322 9.23 -6.33 8.08
C ILE A 322 8.51 -7.44 8.84
N TYR A 323 7.21 -7.40 8.87
CA TYR A 323 6.35 -8.42 9.45
C TYR A 323 5.65 -9.16 8.32
N THR A 324 5.69 -10.48 8.35
CA THR A 324 5.02 -11.32 7.37
C THR A 324 4.13 -12.33 8.06
N ALA A 325 2.95 -12.58 7.51
CA ALA A 325 2.09 -13.67 7.95
C ALA A 325 1.46 -14.35 6.73
N ILE A 326 1.33 -15.67 6.78
CA ILE A 326 0.73 -16.48 5.73
C ILE A 326 -0.75 -16.70 6.04
N LYS A 327 -1.61 -16.58 5.02
CA LYS A 327 -3.01 -17.01 5.10
C LYS A 327 -3.05 -18.54 5.05
N ASN A 328 -3.51 -19.17 6.12
CA ASN A 328 -3.56 -20.64 6.22
C ASN A 328 -4.92 -21.25 5.82
N VAL A 329 -6.00 -20.47 5.95
CA VAL A 329 -7.39 -20.91 5.62
C VAL A 329 -8.19 -19.74 5.08
#